data_4834b579a717b2a63d8daf5ae2667a5b
#
_entry.id   4834b579a717b2a63d8daf5ae2667a5b
#
_cell.length_a   1.000
_cell.length_b   1.000
_cell.length_c   1.000
_cell.angle_alpha   90.00
_cell.angle_beta   90.00
_cell.angle_gamma   90.00
#
_symmetry.space_group_name_H-M   'P 1'
#
loop_
_entity.id
_entity.type
_entity.pdbx_description
1 polymer ?
#
loop_
_entity_poly.entity_id
_entity_poly.type
_entity_poly.pdbx_seq_one_letter_code
_entity_poly.pdbx_strand_id
1 'polypeptide(L)'
;MWFVYKGVRVRENLGVPDTAKNRRIAGELRASVCYAIKTGAFDYAKQFPASHNLEKFGEARQDLTIKELAEKFLALKETEVAKTSLNTYRAVIKNILSIIGEKNLASSINKEKLLAVRKELLTGYQIPKSNYIVTQPGRSAVTVNNYMTNLYAVFQFGVDNGYLADNPFKGISPLKESRTIPDPLSREEFIRLIDACRNQQAKNLWCVSVYTGIRPGELCALGWEDIDLKNGTMIIRRNLAKDRFTVPKTQAGTNRVIHLIKPAIDALRSQMALTRLSKEHIIDVHLREFGRTEKQKCTFVFQPEVS
;
A
#
# COMPACT_ATOMS: atom_id res chain seq x y z
N MET A 1 -30.87 5.53 37.56
CA MET A 1 -30.67 6.75 36.73
C MET A 1 -31.10 6.44 35.27
N TRP A 2 -31.58 7.40 34.50
CA TRP A 2 -31.91 7.21 33.10
C TRP A 2 -31.42 8.38 32.24
N PHE A 3 -31.08 8.10 30.98
CA PHE A 3 -30.65 9.07 29.96
C PHE A 3 -30.91 8.52 28.55
N VAL A 4 -30.72 9.34 27.49
CA VAL A 4 -30.86 8.90 26.11
C VAL A 4 -29.46 8.76 25.49
N TYR A 5 -29.17 7.59 24.92
CA TYR A 5 -27.89 7.30 24.24
C TYR A 5 -28.17 6.57 22.93
N LYS A 6 -27.55 7.01 21.83
CA LYS A 6 -27.80 6.49 20.47
C LYS A 6 -29.29 6.38 20.10
N GLY A 7 -30.09 7.38 20.52
CA GLY A 7 -31.53 7.43 20.26
C GLY A 7 -32.40 6.53 21.14
N VAL A 8 -31.81 5.76 22.04
CA VAL A 8 -32.52 4.82 22.92
C VAL A 8 -32.51 5.34 24.37
N ARG A 9 -33.63 5.19 25.07
CA ARG A 9 -33.72 5.48 26.51
C ARG A 9 -33.07 4.36 27.31
N VAL A 10 -31.99 4.68 27.98
CA VAL A 10 -31.17 3.74 28.79
C VAL A 10 -31.47 3.97 30.28
N ARG A 11 -31.56 2.89 31.05
CA ARG A 11 -31.71 2.92 32.50
C ARG A 11 -30.58 2.18 33.16
N GLU A 12 -29.83 2.87 34.05
CA GLU A 12 -28.73 2.30 34.82
C GLU A 12 -29.06 2.24 36.28
N ASN A 13 -28.73 1.10 36.91
CA ASN A 13 -28.77 0.93 38.33
C ASN A 13 -27.42 1.35 38.95
N LEU A 14 -27.43 2.26 39.88
CA LEU A 14 -26.19 2.78 40.47
C LEU A 14 -25.74 1.98 41.70
N GLY A 15 -26.50 0.93 42.09
CA GLY A 15 -26.16 0.07 43.23
C GLY A 15 -26.19 0.75 44.59
N VAL A 16 -26.81 1.93 44.70
CA VAL A 16 -26.87 2.70 45.93
C VAL A 16 -28.30 2.78 46.49
N PRO A 17 -28.52 2.79 47.79
CA PRO A 17 -29.86 2.90 48.41
C PRO A 17 -30.53 4.25 48.08
N ASP A 18 -31.85 4.23 47.99
CA ASP A 18 -32.64 5.41 47.58
C ASP A 18 -32.82 6.39 48.78
N THR A 19 -31.86 7.30 48.89
CA THR A 19 -31.86 8.39 49.88
C THR A 19 -31.87 9.75 49.18
N ALA A 20 -32.31 10.82 49.84
CA ALA A 20 -32.30 12.18 49.31
C ALA A 20 -30.91 12.62 48.84
N LYS A 21 -29.84 12.23 49.56
CA LYS A 21 -28.45 12.48 49.20
C LYS A 21 -28.06 11.76 47.92
N ASN A 22 -28.41 10.48 47.80
CA ASN A 22 -28.05 9.67 46.64
C ASN A 22 -28.85 10.06 45.40
N ARG A 23 -30.12 10.52 45.55
CA ARG A 23 -30.90 11.11 44.43
C ARG A 23 -30.24 12.35 43.87
N ARG A 24 -29.67 13.22 44.69
CA ARG A 24 -28.95 14.41 44.25
C ARG A 24 -27.69 14.04 43.49
N ILE A 25 -26.88 13.14 44.01
CA ILE A 25 -25.66 12.65 43.34
C ILE A 25 -25.99 11.99 41.97
N ALA A 26 -27.06 11.18 41.93
CA ALA A 26 -27.54 10.58 40.69
C ALA A 26 -27.99 11.61 39.65
N GLY A 27 -28.56 12.75 40.10
CA GLY A 27 -28.91 13.88 39.24
C GLY A 27 -27.70 14.57 38.66
N GLU A 28 -26.67 14.83 39.48
CA GLU A 28 -25.41 15.43 39.03
C GLU A 28 -24.65 14.50 38.03
N LEU A 29 -24.58 13.20 38.33
CA LEU A 29 -24.01 12.20 37.45
C LEU A 29 -24.76 12.14 36.09
N ARG A 30 -26.11 12.19 36.12
CA ARG A 30 -26.93 12.23 34.92
C ARG A 30 -26.63 13.46 34.05
N ALA A 31 -26.47 14.63 34.66
CA ALA A 31 -26.13 15.86 33.97
C ALA A 31 -24.75 15.75 33.26
N SER A 32 -23.76 15.22 33.98
CA SER A 32 -22.40 14.93 33.42
C SER A 32 -22.45 13.96 32.28
N VAL A 33 -23.18 12.85 32.39
CA VAL A 33 -23.35 11.86 31.31
C VAL A 33 -24.03 12.50 30.09
N CYS A 34 -25.10 13.26 30.27
CA CYS A 34 -25.79 13.93 29.17
C CYS A 34 -24.91 14.97 28.48
N TYR A 35 -24.05 15.67 29.23
CA TYR A 35 -23.07 16.60 28.69
C TYR A 35 -22.00 15.87 27.87
N ALA A 36 -21.42 14.80 28.39
CA ALA A 36 -20.45 13.97 27.69
C ALA A 36 -21.01 13.38 26.40
N ILE A 37 -22.27 12.93 26.40
CA ILE A 37 -22.97 12.47 25.19
C ILE A 37 -23.07 13.58 24.12
N LYS A 38 -23.46 14.81 24.52
CA LYS A 38 -23.58 15.96 23.61
C LYS A 38 -22.23 16.39 23.01
N THR A 39 -21.16 16.27 23.75
CA THR A 39 -19.79 16.63 23.32
C THR A 39 -19.06 15.50 22.59
N GLY A 40 -19.67 14.30 22.48
CA GLY A 40 -19.04 13.13 21.87
C GLY A 40 -17.98 12.45 22.74
N ALA A 41 -17.79 12.89 23.98
CA ALA A 41 -16.77 12.36 24.90
C ALA A 41 -17.27 11.19 25.78
N PHE A 42 -18.50 10.72 25.55
CA PHE A 42 -19.11 9.69 26.38
C PHE A 42 -18.69 8.28 25.97
N ASP A 43 -18.05 7.57 26.88
CA ASP A 43 -17.69 6.15 26.77
C ASP A 43 -18.53 5.35 27.76
N TYR A 44 -19.45 4.53 27.22
CA TYR A 44 -20.41 3.77 28.01
C TYR A 44 -19.74 2.74 28.92
N ALA A 45 -18.78 1.99 28.39
CA ALA A 45 -18.09 0.93 29.14
C ALA A 45 -17.23 1.50 30.26
N LYS A 46 -16.62 2.66 30.03
CA LYS A 46 -15.82 3.36 31.03
C LYS A 46 -16.66 3.97 32.14
N GLN A 47 -17.86 4.47 31.80
CA GLN A 47 -18.76 5.10 32.77
C GLN A 47 -19.57 4.08 33.58
N PHE A 48 -19.94 2.93 32.96
CA PHE A 48 -20.76 1.89 33.57
C PHE A 48 -20.18 0.48 33.36
N PRO A 49 -19.00 0.17 33.91
CA PRO A 49 -18.28 -1.08 33.65
C PRO A 49 -19.00 -2.35 34.11
N ALA A 50 -19.99 -2.23 34.99
CA ALA A 50 -20.79 -3.36 35.53
C ALA A 50 -22.23 -3.38 34.96
N SER A 51 -22.51 -2.59 33.90
CA SER A 51 -23.85 -2.53 33.33
C SER A 51 -24.17 -3.76 32.49
N HIS A 52 -25.40 -4.30 32.63
CA HIS A 52 -25.94 -5.32 31.72
C HIS A 52 -26.21 -4.79 30.30
N ASN A 53 -26.23 -3.46 30.11
CA ASN A 53 -26.38 -2.85 28.80
C ASN A 53 -25.04 -2.74 28.04
N LEU A 54 -23.92 -3.24 28.58
CA LEU A 54 -22.62 -3.28 27.92
C LEU A 54 -22.67 -4.06 26.60
N GLU A 55 -23.48 -5.11 26.51
CA GLU A 55 -23.69 -5.83 25.24
C GLU A 55 -24.34 -4.97 24.15
N LYS A 56 -25.15 -3.96 24.53
CA LYS A 56 -25.84 -3.07 23.59
C LYS A 56 -25.09 -1.78 23.31
N PHE A 57 -24.39 -1.23 24.28
CA PHE A 57 -23.84 0.13 24.27
C PHE A 57 -22.37 0.21 24.62
N GLY A 58 -21.86 -0.76 25.35
CA GLY A 58 -20.45 -0.98 25.52
C GLY A 58 -19.94 -1.68 24.28
N GLU A 59 -19.64 -0.90 23.23
CA GLU A 59 -18.63 -1.39 22.33
C GLU A 59 -17.38 -1.57 23.18
N ALA A 60 -17.17 -2.79 23.70
CA ALA A 60 -15.86 -3.19 24.15
C ALA A 60 -14.98 -2.96 22.91
N ARG A 61 -14.21 -1.86 22.90
CA ARG A 61 -13.15 -1.72 21.94
C ARG A 61 -12.37 -3.01 22.08
N GLN A 62 -12.48 -3.88 21.08
CA GLN A 62 -11.64 -5.07 21.07
C GLN A 62 -10.22 -4.53 21.13
N ASP A 63 -9.55 -4.74 22.27
CA ASP A 63 -8.14 -4.41 22.41
C ASP A 63 -7.34 -5.32 21.47
N LEU A 64 -7.32 -4.90 20.21
CA LEU A 64 -6.59 -5.63 19.16
C LEU A 64 -5.10 -5.45 19.39
N THR A 65 -4.37 -6.53 19.22
CA THR A 65 -2.93 -6.43 19.04
C THR A 65 -2.63 -5.66 17.76
N ILE A 66 -1.44 -5.07 17.67
CA ILE A 66 -1.01 -4.38 16.44
C ILE A 66 -0.98 -5.34 15.25
N LYS A 67 -0.72 -6.62 15.46
CA LYS A 67 -0.78 -7.66 14.44
C LYS A 67 -2.20 -7.86 13.92
N GLU A 68 -3.16 -8.08 14.79
CA GLU A 68 -4.58 -8.26 14.42
C GLU A 68 -5.13 -7.04 13.69
N LEU A 69 -4.77 -5.83 14.13
CA LEU A 69 -5.15 -4.59 13.45
C LEU A 69 -4.57 -4.53 12.04
N ALA A 70 -3.29 -4.89 11.89
CA ALA A 70 -2.60 -4.93 10.60
C ALA A 70 -3.18 -6.01 9.66
N GLU A 71 -3.55 -7.17 10.17
CA GLU A 71 -4.20 -8.25 9.40
C GLU A 71 -5.57 -7.82 8.86
N LYS A 72 -6.39 -7.14 9.67
CA LYS A 72 -7.67 -6.57 9.24
C LYS A 72 -7.47 -5.50 8.15
N PHE A 73 -6.48 -4.61 8.31
CA PHE A 73 -6.11 -3.63 7.30
C PHE A 73 -5.69 -4.29 5.98
N LEU A 74 -4.84 -5.32 6.05
CA LEU A 74 -4.36 -6.04 4.85
C LEU A 74 -5.48 -6.79 4.14
N ALA A 75 -6.43 -7.36 4.87
CA ALA A 75 -7.61 -8.02 4.29
C ALA A 75 -8.49 -7.05 3.48
N LEU A 76 -8.69 -5.81 3.99
CA LEU A 76 -9.37 -4.77 3.24
C LEU A 76 -8.57 -4.38 1.99
N LYS A 77 -7.26 -4.16 2.13
CA LYS A 77 -6.39 -3.77 1.01
C LYS A 77 -6.28 -4.83 -0.09
N GLU A 78 -6.55 -6.09 0.21
CA GLU A 78 -6.54 -7.17 -0.78
C GLU A 78 -7.51 -6.94 -1.93
N THR A 79 -8.66 -6.32 -1.66
CA THR A 79 -9.69 -6.00 -2.67
C THR A 79 -9.50 -4.63 -3.32
N GLU A 80 -8.71 -3.74 -2.71
CA GLU A 80 -8.55 -2.36 -3.17
C GLU A 80 -7.32 -2.12 -4.03
N VAL A 81 -6.24 -2.88 -3.83
CA VAL A 81 -4.96 -2.60 -4.46
C VAL A 81 -4.43 -3.75 -5.30
N ALA A 82 -3.57 -3.44 -6.27
CA ALA A 82 -2.87 -4.44 -7.05
C ALA A 82 -2.02 -5.39 -6.17
N LYS A 83 -1.90 -6.66 -6.56
CA LYS A 83 -1.15 -7.70 -5.83
C LYS A 83 0.29 -7.29 -5.49
N THR A 84 0.96 -6.56 -6.39
CA THR A 84 2.31 -6.04 -6.15
C THR A 84 2.35 -5.02 -5.01
N SER A 85 1.36 -4.12 -4.94
CA SER A 85 1.21 -3.15 -3.85
C SER A 85 0.88 -3.85 -2.54
N LEU A 86 -0.04 -4.83 -2.55
CA LEU A 86 -0.37 -5.64 -1.38
C LEU A 86 0.86 -6.36 -0.81
N ASN A 87 1.69 -6.96 -1.68
CA ASN A 87 2.93 -7.62 -1.26
C ASN A 87 3.90 -6.62 -0.62
N THR A 88 3.95 -5.38 -1.11
CA THR A 88 4.75 -4.31 -0.51
C THR A 88 4.21 -3.94 0.87
N TYR A 89 2.89 -3.76 1.03
CA TYR A 89 2.27 -3.54 2.34
C TYR A 89 2.60 -4.66 3.32
N ARG A 90 2.42 -5.92 2.91
CA ARG A 90 2.75 -7.11 3.74
C ARG A 90 4.21 -7.12 4.19
N ALA A 91 5.14 -6.85 3.28
CA ALA A 91 6.58 -6.84 3.59
C ALA A 91 6.95 -5.70 4.55
N VAL A 92 6.45 -4.49 4.31
CA VAL A 92 6.68 -3.31 5.16
C VAL A 92 6.10 -3.54 6.56
N ILE A 93 4.85 -3.95 6.65
CA ILE A 93 4.16 -4.20 7.93
C ILE A 93 4.87 -5.31 8.71
N LYS A 94 5.24 -6.42 8.08
CA LYS A 94 5.99 -7.50 8.72
C LYS A 94 7.29 -7.00 9.36
N ASN A 95 8.06 -6.17 8.65
CA ASN A 95 9.29 -5.59 9.19
C ASN A 95 9.01 -4.64 10.38
N ILE A 96 7.97 -3.83 10.30
CA ILE A 96 7.59 -2.92 11.39
C ILE A 96 7.12 -3.71 12.62
N LEU A 97 6.31 -4.75 12.44
CA LEU A 97 5.83 -5.61 13.52
C LEU A 97 6.98 -6.32 14.25
N SER A 98 8.07 -6.67 13.53
CA SER A 98 9.25 -7.27 14.17
C SER A 98 9.99 -6.30 15.11
N ILE A 99 9.82 -4.99 14.93
CA ILE A 99 10.39 -3.94 15.79
C ILE A 99 9.43 -3.61 16.94
N ILE A 100 8.16 -3.35 16.61
CA ILE A 100 7.15 -2.95 17.61
C ILE A 100 6.85 -4.09 18.58
N GLY A 101 6.88 -5.34 18.11
CA GLY A 101 6.39 -6.53 18.82
C GLY A 101 4.93 -6.81 18.49
N GLU A 102 4.71 -7.92 17.79
CA GLU A 102 3.40 -8.33 17.24
C GLU A 102 2.25 -8.39 18.25
N LYS A 103 2.58 -8.76 19.51
CA LYS A 103 1.62 -8.97 20.60
C LYS A 103 1.26 -7.70 21.38
N ASN A 104 1.92 -6.57 21.11
CA ASN A 104 1.59 -5.32 21.78
C ASN A 104 0.18 -4.88 21.37
N LEU A 105 -0.60 -4.37 22.33
CA LEU A 105 -1.90 -3.79 22.05
C LEU A 105 -1.74 -2.53 21.19
N ALA A 106 -2.55 -2.40 20.14
CA ALA A 106 -2.52 -1.24 19.25
C ALA A 106 -2.80 0.06 20.03
N SER A 107 -3.67 0.01 21.03
CA SER A 107 -3.99 1.13 21.95
C SER A 107 -2.82 1.56 22.82
N SER A 108 -1.84 0.68 23.08
CA SER A 108 -0.65 0.98 23.89
C SER A 108 0.48 1.65 23.08
N ILE A 109 0.37 1.71 21.76
CA ILE A 109 1.38 2.33 20.91
C ILE A 109 1.17 3.84 20.93
N ASN A 110 2.13 4.53 21.50
CA ASN A 110 2.14 5.99 21.60
C ASN A 110 3.17 6.60 20.63
N LYS A 111 3.19 7.95 20.58
CA LYS A 111 4.14 8.73 19.75
C LYS A 111 5.59 8.38 20.04
N GLU A 112 5.96 8.20 21.31
CA GLU A 112 7.34 7.88 21.74
C GLU A 112 7.80 6.55 21.12
N LYS A 113 6.95 5.52 21.21
CA LYS A 113 7.24 4.19 20.61
C LYS A 113 7.37 4.26 19.10
N LEU A 114 6.55 5.07 18.41
CA LEU A 114 6.67 5.30 16.97
C LEU A 114 7.98 6.00 16.59
N LEU A 115 8.42 6.96 17.40
CA LEU A 115 9.71 7.63 17.18
C LEU A 115 10.89 6.69 17.43
N ALA A 116 10.79 5.77 18.40
CA ALA A 116 11.77 4.70 18.61
C ALA A 116 11.86 3.77 17.40
N VAL A 117 10.72 3.30 16.88
CA VAL A 117 10.66 2.50 15.65
C VAL A 117 11.31 3.23 14.47
N ARG A 118 11.02 4.52 14.30
CA ARG A 118 11.64 5.34 13.26
C ARG A 118 13.15 5.40 13.41
N LYS A 119 13.66 5.55 14.64
CA LYS A 119 15.11 5.55 14.94
C LYS A 119 15.72 4.20 14.57
N GLU A 120 15.14 3.08 14.99
CA GLU A 120 15.64 1.74 14.67
C GLU A 120 15.66 1.46 13.16
N LEU A 121 14.62 1.91 12.44
CA LEU A 121 14.60 1.81 10.97
C LEU A 121 15.75 2.60 10.32
N LEU A 122 16.15 3.74 10.90
CA LEU A 122 17.27 4.56 10.38
C LEU A 122 18.64 3.98 10.73
N THR A 123 18.81 3.52 11.97
CA THR A 123 20.14 3.13 12.49
C THR A 123 20.43 1.63 12.32
N GLY A 124 19.42 0.84 12.02
CA GLY A 124 19.46 -0.61 12.02
C GLY A 124 18.92 -1.21 13.31
N TYR A 125 18.53 -2.47 13.24
CA TYR A 125 17.93 -3.20 14.37
C TYR A 125 18.23 -4.68 14.28
N GLN A 126 18.06 -5.38 15.40
CA GLN A 126 18.27 -6.81 15.52
C GLN A 126 16.95 -7.55 15.68
N ILE A 127 16.81 -8.66 14.96
CA ILE A 127 15.65 -9.56 15.06
C ILE A 127 16.13 -10.87 15.69
N PRO A 128 15.75 -11.16 16.94
CA PRO A 128 16.04 -12.46 17.54
C PRO A 128 15.28 -13.56 16.78
N LYS A 129 15.97 -14.64 16.47
CA LYS A 129 15.43 -15.90 15.97
C LYS A 129 15.74 -17.00 16.98
N SER A 130 15.14 -18.18 16.82
CA SER A 130 15.30 -19.28 17.80
C SER A 130 16.77 -19.59 18.10
N ASN A 131 17.66 -19.56 17.11
CA ASN A 131 19.05 -20.00 17.24
C ASN A 131 20.07 -18.94 16.78
N TYR A 132 19.64 -17.77 16.29
CA TYR A 132 20.55 -16.73 15.79
C TYR A 132 19.87 -15.35 15.80
N ILE A 133 20.67 -14.29 15.67
CA ILE A 133 20.19 -12.92 15.57
C ILE A 133 20.42 -12.45 14.13
N VAL A 134 19.36 -11.90 13.52
CA VAL A 134 19.46 -11.25 12.22
C VAL A 134 19.64 -9.76 12.43
N THR A 135 20.77 -9.21 12.02
CA THR A 135 21.02 -7.77 12.02
C THR A 135 20.50 -7.16 10.72
N GLN A 136 19.59 -6.19 10.83
CA GLN A 136 19.09 -5.41 9.71
C GLN A 136 19.83 -4.06 9.67
N PRO A 137 20.44 -3.69 8.53
CA PRO A 137 21.10 -2.38 8.41
C PRO A 137 20.06 -1.25 8.40
N GLY A 138 20.51 -0.03 8.73
CA GLY A 138 19.73 1.17 8.65
C GLY A 138 19.25 1.44 7.22
N ARG A 139 18.12 2.13 7.10
CA ARG A 139 17.46 2.47 5.83
C ARG A 139 17.57 3.96 5.54
N SER A 140 17.47 4.33 4.25
CA SER A 140 17.42 5.75 3.85
C SER A 140 16.17 6.44 4.40
N ALA A 141 16.24 7.77 4.56
CA ALA A 141 15.10 8.60 5.01
C ALA A 141 13.85 8.37 4.16
N VAL A 142 13.98 8.28 2.83
CA VAL A 142 12.89 7.97 1.89
C VAL A 142 12.21 6.64 2.24
N THR A 143 13.01 5.60 2.46
CA THR A 143 12.49 4.27 2.83
C THR A 143 11.79 4.32 4.18
N VAL A 144 12.38 4.98 5.18
CA VAL A 144 11.79 5.12 6.52
C VAL A 144 10.48 5.89 6.46
N ASN A 145 10.41 7.01 5.72
CA ASN A 145 9.18 7.76 5.52
C ASN A 145 8.08 6.89 4.90
N ASN A 146 8.43 6.05 3.93
CA ASN A 146 7.50 5.11 3.30
C ASN A 146 6.97 4.08 4.32
N TYR A 147 7.84 3.54 5.18
CA TYR A 147 7.43 2.63 6.27
C TYR A 147 6.49 3.30 7.25
N MET A 148 6.83 4.53 7.70
CA MET A 148 6.00 5.29 8.62
C MET A 148 4.64 5.66 8.02
N THR A 149 4.58 5.97 6.73
CA THR A 149 3.32 6.23 6.00
C THR A 149 2.42 4.99 5.96
N ASN A 150 3.00 3.81 5.71
CA ASN A 150 2.24 2.55 5.75
C ASN A 150 1.71 2.26 7.16
N LEU A 151 2.52 2.48 8.17
CA LEU A 151 2.09 2.30 9.58
C LEU A 151 1.01 3.31 9.97
N TYR A 152 1.15 4.58 9.55
CA TYR A 152 0.11 5.59 9.72
C TYR A 152 -1.24 5.12 9.15
N ALA A 153 -1.24 4.53 7.96
CA ALA A 153 -2.46 4.03 7.33
C ALA A 153 -3.11 2.88 8.13
N VAL A 154 -2.32 2.00 8.77
CA VAL A 154 -2.84 0.95 9.66
C VAL A 154 -3.52 1.56 10.89
N PHE A 155 -2.90 2.56 11.54
CA PHE A 155 -3.50 3.23 12.69
C PHE A 155 -4.73 4.06 12.31
N GLN A 156 -4.69 4.73 11.15
CA GLN A 156 -5.85 5.47 10.65
C GLN A 156 -7.03 4.54 10.37
N PHE A 157 -6.79 3.39 9.75
CA PHE A 157 -7.81 2.35 9.61
C PHE A 157 -8.39 1.94 10.97
N GLY A 158 -7.54 1.83 12.01
CA GLY A 158 -7.99 1.53 13.38
C GLY A 158 -8.91 2.60 13.93
N VAL A 159 -8.64 3.87 13.69
CA VAL A 159 -9.49 5.00 14.11
C VAL A 159 -10.80 5.01 13.31
N ASP A 160 -10.72 4.91 11.98
CA ASP A 160 -11.87 4.99 11.08
C ASP A 160 -12.89 3.86 11.33
N ASN A 161 -12.43 2.72 11.85
CA ASN A 161 -13.28 1.56 12.19
C ASN A 161 -13.57 1.43 13.70
N GLY A 162 -13.24 2.43 14.52
CA GLY A 162 -13.58 2.47 15.94
C GLY A 162 -12.71 1.56 16.85
N TYR A 163 -11.68 0.89 16.33
CA TYR A 163 -10.75 0.07 17.13
C TYR A 163 -9.83 0.94 18.00
N LEU A 164 -9.54 2.17 17.56
CA LEU A 164 -8.70 3.12 18.29
C LEU A 164 -9.44 4.45 18.49
N ALA A 165 -9.10 5.17 19.57
CA ALA A 165 -9.65 6.49 19.83
C ALA A 165 -9.03 7.55 18.93
N ASP A 166 -7.69 7.51 18.83
CA ASP A 166 -6.87 8.49 18.14
C ASP A 166 -5.74 7.80 17.38
N ASN A 167 -5.21 8.49 16.34
CA ASN A 167 -4.03 8.04 15.64
C ASN A 167 -2.77 8.57 16.36
N PRO A 168 -1.87 7.68 16.85
CA PRO A 168 -0.67 8.08 17.59
C PRO A 168 0.38 8.82 16.74
N PHE A 169 0.18 8.93 15.42
CA PHE A 169 1.03 9.71 14.53
C PHE A 169 0.83 11.22 14.60
N LYS A 170 -0.14 11.70 15.36
CA LYS A 170 -0.41 13.13 15.51
C LYS A 170 0.86 13.90 15.92
N GLY A 171 1.28 14.85 15.06
CA GLY A 171 2.49 15.65 15.29
C GLY A 171 3.81 14.92 15.02
N ILE A 172 3.81 13.83 14.25
CA ILE A 172 5.02 13.22 13.70
C ILE A 172 5.20 13.70 12.26
N SER A 173 6.21 14.54 12.03
CA SER A 173 6.57 14.97 10.68
C SER A 173 7.49 13.95 10.00
N PRO A 174 7.43 13.81 8.66
CA PRO A 174 8.38 13.00 7.92
C PRO A 174 9.81 13.51 8.07
N LEU A 175 10.77 12.63 7.85
CA LEU A 175 12.19 12.96 7.81
C LEU A 175 12.48 13.82 6.57
N LYS A 176 13.42 14.75 6.72
CA LYS A 176 13.92 15.51 5.57
C LYS A 176 14.64 14.58 4.60
N GLU A 177 14.35 14.74 3.33
CA GLU A 177 14.94 13.97 2.23
C GLU A 177 15.85 14.87 1.39
N SER A 178 17.03 14.36 1.04
CA SER A 178 17.89 15.01 0.06
C SER A 178 17.41 14.65 -1.34
N ARG A 179 17.37 15.63 -2.23
CA ARG A 179 17.11 15.38 -3.65
C ARG A 179 18.29 14.63 -4.24
N THR A 180 18.01 13.46 -4.81
CA THR A 180 18.99 12.74 -5.63
C THR A 180 19.01 13.37 -7.02
N ILE A 181 20.20 13.76 -7.50
CA ILE A 181 20.36 14.20 -8.88
C ILE A 181 20.28 12.96 -9.76
N PRO A 182 19.36 12.91 -10.74
CA PRO A 182 19.34 11.82 -11.70
C PRO A 182 20.68 11.71 -12.44
N ASP A 183 21.14 10.49 -12.64
CA ASP A 183 22.36 10.18 -13.42
C ASP A 183 21.96 9.35 -14.65
N PRO A 184 21.41 10.01 -15.71
CA PRO A 184 21.03 9.33 -16.93
C PRO A 184 22.26 8.93 -17.75
N LEU A 185 22.14 7.86 -18.52
CA LEU A 185 23.18 7.46 -19.47
C LEU A 185 23.51 8.60 -20.44
N SER A 186 24.79 8.90 -20.58
CA SER A 186 25.29 9.77 -21.65
C SER A 186 25.16 9.05 -23.01
N ARG A 187 25.32 9.80 -24.09
CA ARG A 187 25.30 9.23 -25.43
C ARG A 187 26.40 8.20 -25.64
N GLU A 188 27.59 8.49 -25.14
CA GLU A 188 28.77 7.64 -25.24
C GLU A 188 28.58 6.33 -24.43
N GLU A 189 27.97 6.41 -23.27
CA GLU A 189 27.61 5.24 -22.46
C GLU A 189 26.55 4.38 -23.11
N PHE A 190 25.54 5.02 -23.73
CA PHE A 190 24.54 4.30 -24.51
C PHE A 190 25.16 3.56 -25.71
N ILE A 191 26.08 4.19 -26.46
CA ILE A 191 26.79 3.52 -27.56
C ILE A 191 27.55 2.30 -27.04
N ARG A 192 28.32 2.44 -25.95
CA ARG A 192 29.03 1.33 -25.32
C ARG A 192 28.09 0.19 -24.87
N LEU A 193 26.90 0.54 -24.35
CA LEU A 193 25.88 -0.44 -23.99
C LEU A 193 25.41 -1.22 -25.21
N ILE A 194 25.11 -0.56 -26.31
CA ILE A 194 24.67 -1.20 -27.56
C ILE A 194 25.77 -2.10 -28.13
N ASP A 195 27.01 -1.66 -28.10
CA ASP A 195 28.16 -2.46 -28.61
C ASP A 195 28.41 -3.70 -27.75
N ALA A 196 28.17 -3.61 -26.43
CA ALA A 196 28.29 -4.73 -25.51
C ALA A 196 27.15 -5.77 -25.60
N CYS A 197 26.06 -5.45 -26.29
CA CYS A 197 24.93 -6.39 -26.46
C CYS A 197 25.35 -7.60 -27.31
N ARG A 198 25.05 -8.80 -26.81
CA ARG A 198 25.46 -10.08 -27.42
C ARG A 198 24.66 -10.40 -28.70
N ASN A 199 23.41 -9.96 -28.79
CA ASN A 199 22.55 -10.28 -29.92
C ASN A 199 21.77 -9.04 -30.40
N GLN A 200 21.21 -9.15 -31.59
CA GLN A 200 20.50 -8.07 -32.24
C GLN A 200 19.20 -7.70 -31.53
N GLN A 201 18.49 -8.67 -30.93
CA GLN A 201 17.26 -8.40 -30.18
C GLN A 201 17.55 -7.50 -28.97
N ALA A 202 18.63 -7.77 -28.24
CA ALA A 202 19.03 -6.94 -27.10
C ALA A 202 19.36 -5.50 -27.53
N LYS A 203 20.08 -5.33 -28.65
CA LYS A 203 20.35 -4.00 -29.25
C LYS A 203 19.06 -3.27 -29.57
N ASN A 204 18.14 -3.94 -30.25
CA ASN A 204 16.86 -3.37 -30.65
C ASN A 204 16.02 -2.98 -29.41
N LEU A 205 15.99 -3.84 -28.39
CA LEU A 205 15.26 -3.61 -27.13
C LEU A 205 15.75 -2.33 -26.43
N TRP A 206 17.06 -2.18 -26.27
CA TRP A 206 17.64 -0.98 -25.65
C TRP A 206 17.40 0.28 -26.49
N CYS A 207 17.53 0.19 -27.81
CA CYS A 207 17.21 1.32 -28.70
C CYS A 207 15.75 1.73 -28.56
N VAL A 208 14.79 0.81 -28.64
CA VAL A 208 13.38 1.13 -28.47
C VAL A 208 13.13 1.71 -27.08
N SER A 209 13.69 1.12 -26.01
CA SER A 209 13.52 1.61 -24.65
C SER A 209 13.97 3.07 -24.48
N VAL A 210 15.20 3.37 -24.92
CA VAL A 210 15.81 4.70 -24.73
C VAL A 210 15.14 5.77 -25.58
N TYR A 211 14.83 5.46 -26.84
CA TYR A 211 14.25 6.46 -27.75
C TYR A 211 12.73 6.64 -27.64
N THR A 212 12.05 5.82 -26.82
CA THR A 212 10.60 5.94 -26.58
C THR A 212 10.24 6.27 -25.13
N GLY A 213 11.16 6.06 -24.19
CA GLY A 213 10.89 6.20 -22.74
C GLY A 213 9.83 5.23 -22.24
N ILE A 214 9.58 4.12 -22.93
CA ILE A 214 8.63 3.08 -22.52
C ILE A 214 9.10 2.41 -21.23
N ARG A 215 8.19 2.09 -20.33
CA ARG A 215 8.56 1.37 -19.11
C ARG A 215 8.94 -0.08 -19.43
N PRO A 216 9.89 -0.69 -18.67
CA PRO A 216 10.34 -2.07 -18.94
C PRO A 216 9.20 -3.09 -19.03
N GLY A 217 8.22 -3.03 -18.11
CA GLY A 217 7.08 -3.94 -18.16
C GLY A 217 6.13 -3.71 -19.32
N GLU A 218 6.01 -2.49 -19.82
CA GLU A 218 5.23 -2.16 -21.02
C GLU A 218 5.96 -2.66 -22.27
N LEU A 219 7.28 -2.53 -22.31
CA LEU A 219 8.13 -3.03 -23.39
C LEU A 219 8.06 -4.56 -23.50
N CYS A 220 8.11 -5.28 -22.37
CA CYS A 220 7.96 -6.74 -22.32
C CYS A 220 6.56 -7.23 -22.72
N ALA A 221 5.54 -6.38 -22.62
CA ALA A 221 4.16 -6.70 -23.00
C ALA A 221 3.74 -6.15 -24.36
N LEU A 222 4.68 -5.58 -25.11
CA LEU A 222 4.43 -4.96 -26.40
C LEU A 222 4.18 -6.03 -27.47
N GLY A 223 3.09 -5.90 -28.21
CA GLY A 223 2.76 -6.74 -29.35
C GLY A 223 2.95 -6.03 -30.68
N TRP A 224 3.17 -6.79 -31.72
CA TRP A 224 3.26 -6.24 -33.09
C TRP A 224 1.95 -5.58 -33.55
N GLU A 225 0.83 -6.00 -33.02
CA GLU A 225 -0.49 -5.41 -33.25
C GLU A 225 -0.66 -4.00 -32.65
N ASP A 226 0.28 -3.60 -31.78
CA ASP A 226 0.30 -2.28 -31.14
C ASP A 226 1.18 -1.27 -31.91
N ILE A 227 1.85 -1.68 -32.98
CA ILE A 227 2.86 -0.89 -33.72
C ILE A 227 2.42 -0.60 -35.13
N ASP A 228 2.37 0.67 -35.50
CA ASP A 228 2.17 1.14 -36.85
C ASP A 228 3.46 1.79 -37.35
N LEU A 229 4.29 1.01 -38.03
CA LEU A 229 5.55 1.50 -38.62
C LEU A 229 5.35 2.43 -39.82
N LYS A 230 4.15 2.41 -40.45
CA LYS A 230 3.82 3.29 -41.58
C LYS A 230 3.58 4.71 -41.11
N ASN A 231 2.81 4.84 -40.02
CA ASN A 231 2.49 6.12 -39.44
C ASN A 231 3.48 6.50 -38.29
N GLY A 232 4.44 5.64 -37.96
CA GLY A 232 5.45 5.90 -36.96
C GLY A 232 4.83 6.03 -35.54
N THR A 233 3.89 5.17 -35.20
CA THR A 233 3.22 5.21 -33.90
C THR A 233 3.21 3.86 -33.20
N MET A 234 3.11 3.89 -31.86
CA MET A 234 3.01 2.73 -30.99
C MET A 234 1.99 3.01 -29.88
N ILE A 235 1.10 2.06 -29.60
CA ILE A 235 0.07 2.18 -28.56
C ILE A 235 0.45 1.32 -27.38
N ILE A 236 0.42 1.89 -26.17
CA ILE A 236 0.73 1.17 -24.94
C ILE A 236 -0.55 0.66 -24.30
N ARG A 237 -0.83 -0.62 -24.44
CA ARG A 237 -2.07 -1.26 -23.94
C ARG A 237 -1.85 -2.09 -22.69
N ARG A 238 -0.66 -2.69 -22.56
CA ARG A 238 -0.37 -3.73 -21.56
C ARG A 238 0.92 -3.43 -20.81
N ASN A 239 1.06 -4.08 -19.68
CA ASN A 239 2.27 -4.06 -18.85
C ASN A 239 2.49 -5.44 -18.24
N LEU A 240 3.67 -5.98 -18.29
CA LEU A 240 4.07 -7.19 -17.58
C LEU A 240 4.60 -6.81 -16.21
N ALA A 241 3.88 -7.20 -15.15
CA ALA A 241 4.25 -7.01 -13.76
C ALA A 241 4.62 -8.34 -13.13
N LYS A 242 5.89 -8.64 -13.04
CA LYS A 242 6.43 -9.96 -12.65
C LYS A 242 5.95 -11.07 -13.61
N ASP A 243 4.94 -11.82 -13.20
CA ASP A 243 4.36 -12.99 -13.88
C ASP A 243 2.97 -12.73 -14.48
N ARG A 244 2.50 -11.48 -14.49
CA ARG A 244 1.13 -11.14 -14.87
C ARG A 244 1.08 -9.99 -15.86
N PHE A 245 0.25 -10.15 -16.90
CA PHE A 245 -0.12 -9.06 -17.75
C PHE A 245 -1.21 -8.22 -17.07
N THR A 246 -1.02 -6.91 -17.06
CA THR A 246 -1.92 -5.93 -16.45
C THR A 246 -2.10 -4.76 -17.42
N VAL A 247 -3.11 -3.94 -17.19
CA VAL A 247 -3.17 -2.61 -17.82
C VAL A 247 -2.07 -1.70 -17.26
N PRO A 248 -1.63 -0.64 -18.00
CA PRO A 248 -0.68 0.34 -17.50
C PRO A 248 -1.11 0.97 -16.17
N LYS A 249 -0.14 1.38 -15.33
CA LYS A 249 -0.35 1.82 -13.93
C LYS A 249 -1.35 2.98 -13.79
N THR A 250 -1.39 3.91 -14.74
CA THR A 250 -2.28 5.08 -14.68
C THR A 250 -3.32 5.03 -15.80
N GLN A 251 -4.49 5.64 -15.59
CA GLN A 251 -5.52 5.74 -16.63
C GLN A 251 -4.98 6.43 -17.89
N ALA A 252 -4.30 7.56 -17.72
CA ALA A 252 -3.65 8.29 -18.81
C ALA A 252 -2.53 7.49 -19.51
N GLY A 253 -1.98 6.47 -18.87
CA GLY A 253 -0.98 5.58 -19.45
C GLY A 253 -1.57 4.47 -20.31
N THR A 254 -2.88 4.18 -20.16
CA THR A 254 -3.56 3.13 -20.90
C THR A 254 -3.97 3.66 -22.28
N ASN A 255 -3.63 2.91 -23.35
CA ASN A 255 -3.87 3.29 -24.74
C ASN A 255 -3.17 4.60 -25.17
N ARG A 256 -2.13 5.03 -24.43
CA ARG A 256 -1.36 6.18 -24.86
C ARG A 256 -0.60 5.87 -26.14
N VAL A 257 -0.58 6.83 -27.05
CA VAL A 257 0.18 6.76 -28.30
C VAL A 257 1.56 7.37 -28.08
N ILE A 258 2.59 6.66 -28.53
CA ILE A 258 3.96 7.16 -28.62
C ILE A 258 4.31 7.36 -30.08
N HIS A 259 4.75 8.56 -30.45
CA HIS A 259 5.30 8.85 -31.75
C HIS A 259 6.75 8.38 -31.81
N LEU A 260 7.06 7.55 -32.82
CA LEU A 260 8.36 6.92 -32.97
C LEU A 260 9.30 7.84 -33.79
N ILE A 261 10.47 8.09 -33.26
CA ILE A 261 11.55 8.76 -33.97
C ILE A 261 12.38 7.74 -34.76
N LYS A 262 13.13 8.22 -35.72
CA LYS A 262 13.89 7.35 -36.68
C LYS A 262 14.68 6.22 -36.02
N PRO A 263 15.50 6.42 -34.96
CA PRO A 263 16.25 5.32 -34.33
C PRO A 263 15.36 4.21 -33.78
N ALA A 264 14.19 4.55 -33.21
CA ALA A 264 13.23 3.57 -32.69
C ALA A 264 12.57 2.79 -33.85
N ILE A 265 12.22 3.48 -34.94
CA ILE A 265 11.67 2.84 -36.16
C ILE A 265 12.69 1.87 -36.76
N ASP A 266 13.95 2.26 -36.90
CA ASP A 266 15.00 1.42 -37.44
C ASP A 266 15.23 0.17 -36.59
N ALA A 267 15.25 0.33 -35.27
CA ALA A 267 15.34 -0.80 -34.34
C ALA A 267 14.12 -1.75 -34.42
N LEU A 268 12.90 -1.19 -34.54
CA LEU A 268 11.70 -2.01 -34.71
C LEU A 268 11.66 -2.72 -36.08
N ARG A 269 12.14 -2.09 -37.15
CA ARG A 269 12.29 -2.76 -38.44
C ARG A 269 13.29 -3.92 -38.39
N SER A 270 14.41 -3.72 -37.71
CA SER A 270 15.38 -4.80 -37.42
C SER A 270 14.75 -5.92 -36.59
N GLN A 271 13.97 -5.58 -35.55
CA GLN A 271 13.29 -6.54 -34.71
C GLN A 271 12.19 -7.30 -35.45
N MET A 272 11.53 -6.68 -36.42
CA MET A 272 10.47 -7.28 -37.21
C MET A 272 10.95 -8.54 -37.97
N ALA A 273 12.19 -8.52 -38.47
CA ALA A 273 12.80 -9.69 -39.10
C ALA A 273 12.99 -10.88 -38.16
N LEU A 274 13.09 -10.63 -36.83
CA LEU A 274 13.32 -11.65 -35.83
C LEU A 274 12.01 -12.24 -35.24
N THR A 275 10.98 -11.44 -35.01
CA THR A 275 9.84 -11.86 -34.23
C THR A 275 8.46 -11.57 -34.80
N ARG A 276 8.34 -10.91 -35.96
CA ARG A 276 7.02 -10.57 -36.54
C ARG A 276 6.18 -11.79 -36.92
N LEU A 277 6.83 -12.88 -37.33
CA LEU A 277 6.19 -14.15 -37.70
C LEU A 277 6.18 -15.17 -36.56
N SER A 278 6.49 -14.75 -35.35
CA SER A 278 6.42 -15.61 -34.18
C SER A 278 4.98 -15.97 -33.81
N LYS A 279 4.84 -17.00 -32.97
CA LYS A 279 3.55 -17.50 -32.52
C LYS A 279 2.72 -16.42 -31.83
N GLU A 280 1.45 -16.30 -32.21
CA GLU A 280 0.45 -15.52 -31.47
C GLU A 280 0.11 -16.22 -30.14
N HIS A 281 0.11 -15.47 -29.07
CA HIS A 281 -0.26 -15.93 -27.73
C HIS A 281 -1.61 -15.35 -27.32
N ILE A 282 -2.42 -16.15 -26.62
CA ILE A 282 -3.60 -15.66 -25.91
C ILE A 282 -3.18 -15.45 -24.47
N ILE A 283 -3.28 -14.22 -24.00
CA ILE A 283 -2.86 -13.80 -22.68
C ILE A 283 -4.05 -13.25 -21.88
N ASP A 284 -4.07 -13.51 -20.58
CA ASP A 284 -5.05 -12.93 -19.66
C ASP A 284 -4.50 -11.61 -19.10
N VAL A 285 -5.11 -10.50 -19.47
CA VAL A 285 -4.76 -9.15 -19.00
C VAL A 285 -5.65 -8.77 -17.82
N HIS A 286 -5.06 -8.61 -16.65
CA HIS A 286 -5.77 -8.18 -15.44
C HIS A 286 -6.13 -6.70 -15.55
N LEU A 287 -7.42 -6.41 -15.43
CA LEU A 287 -7.96 -5.05 -15.42
C LEU A 287 -7.74 -4.39 -14.05
N ARG A 288 -8.13 -3.11 -13.92
CA ARG A 288 -8.04 -2.38 -12.64
C ARG A 288 -9.06 -2.83 -11.62
N GLU A 289 -10.20 -3.32 -12.11
CA GLU A 289 -11.26 -3.85 -11.27
C GLU A 289 -10.82 -5.19 -10.66
N PHE A 290 -11.10 -5.37 -9.39
CA PHE A 290 -10.74 -6.59 -8.68
C PHE A 290 -11.34 -7.83 -9.35
N GLY A 291 -10.49 -8.82 -9.59
CA GLY A 291 -10.90 -10.12 -10.15
C GLY A 291 -11.26 -10.13 -11.64
N ARG A 292 -11.22 -8.99 -12.36
CA ARG A 292 -11.52 -8.95 -13.78
C ARG A 292 -10.29 -9.16 -14.65
N THR A 293 -10.44 -10.02 -15.64
CA THR A 293 -9.43 -10.29 -16.69
C THR A 293 -10.07 -10.20 -18.07
N GLU A 294 -9.26 -9.86 -19.06
CA GLU A 294 -9.62 -9.83 -20.48
C GLU A 294 -8.62 -10.66 -21.26
N LYS A 295 -9.11 -11.54 -22.14
CA LYS A 295 -8.24 -12.30 -23.05
C LYS A 295 -7.84 -11.43 -24.23
N GLN A 296 -6.55 -11.30 -24.47
CA GLN A 296 -5.99 -10.56 -25.59
C GLN A 296 -5.03 -11.44 -26.38
N LYS A 297 -5.02 -11.24 -27.69
CA LYS A 297 -4.04 -11.84 -28.59
C LYS A 297 -2.80 -10.96 -28.60
N CYS A 298 -1.63 -11.57 -28.59
CA CYS A 298 -0.36 -10.86 -28.59
C CYS A 298 0.73 -11.64 -29.33
N THR A 299 1.28 -11.01 -30.35
CA THR A 299 2.53 -11.45 -30.99
C THR A 299 3.65 -10.57 -30.45
N PHE A 300 4.37 -11.09 -29.45
CA PHE A 300 5.36 -10.29 -28.70
C PHE A 300 6.48 -9.76 -29.61
N VAL A 301 6.79 -8.48 -29.46
CA VAL A 301 7.91 -7.82 -30.15
C VAL A 301 9.25 -8.33 -29.63
N PHE A 302 9.37 -8.43 -28.31
CA PHE A 302 10.57 -8.96 -27.65
C PHE A 302 10.22 -10.24 -26.92
N GLN A 303 11.02 -11.27 -27.11
CA GLN A 303 10.80 -12.60 -26.53
C GLN A 303 11.97 -12.99 -25.64
N PRO A 304 11.74 -13.77 -24.56
CA PRO A 304 12.84 -14.34 -23.80
C PRO A 304 13.70 -15.22 -24.73
N GLU A 305 15.00 -15.20 -24.53
CA GLU A 305 15.89 -16.14 -25.22
C GLU A 305 15.49 -17.56 -24.83
N VAL A 306 15.17 -18.38 -25.82
CA VAL A 306 15.04 -19.81 -25.62
C VAL A 306 16.47 -20.34 -25.53
N SER A 307 16.90 -20.68 -24.29
CA SER A 307 18.19 -21.34 -24.02
C SER A 307 18.20 -22.78 -24.53
#